data_18217179882a10620e3b12ce0bf782f2
#
_entry.id   18217179882a10620e3b12ce0bf782f2
#
_cell.length_a   1.000
_cell.length_b   1.000
_cell.length_c   1.000
_cell.angle_alpha   90.00
_cell.angle_beta   90.00
_cell.angle_gamma   90.00
#
_symmetry.space_group_name_H-M   'P 1'
#
loop_
_entity.id
_entity.type
_entity.pdbx_description
1 polymer ?
#
loop_
_entity_poly.entity_id
_entity_poly.type
_entity_poly.pdbx_seq_one_letter_code
_entity_poly.pdbx_strand_id
1 'polypeptide(L)'
;RGNLEDVASRQQENRADAAFLVEEVPYEEASRYGVLDTNEYGEVVEVVEKPDDPPSNLVMTGFYTFTPAIFHACHLVQPSDRGEYELPDAIDLLIQSGRTIDAIRLDGWRIDVGYPEDRDRAEERLDELTTGTQSDEQSKTDDTSEETDEVIVDG
;
A
#
# COMPACT_ATOMS: atom_id res chain seq x y z
N ARG A 1 3.55 8.64 2.57
CA ARG A 1 2.77 9.64 1.79
C ARG A 1 2.51 9.17 0.37
N GLY A 2 2.77 7.93 0.03
CA GLY A 2 3.13 7.80 -1.33
C GLY A 2 2.06 7.27 -2.25
N ASN A 3 1.49 6.16 -2.01
CA ASN A 3 0.86 5.41 -3.09
C ASN A 3 -0.67 5.36 -3.01
N LEU A 4 -1.31 6.01 -2.01
CA LEU A 4 -2.78 5.98 -1.93
C LEU A 4 -3.44 6.71 -3.10
N GLU A 5 -2.90 7.86 -3.49
CA GLU A 5 -3.37 8.59 -4.67
C GLU A 5 -3.05 7.83 -5.97
N ASP A 6 -1.91 7.14 -6.00
CA ASP A 6 -1.48 6.35 -7.15
C ASP A 6 -2.43 5.17 -7.43
N VAL A 7 -3.01 4.54 -6.39
CA VAL A 7 -3.93 3.40 -6.57
C VAL A 7 -5.14 3.79 -7.40
N ALA A 8 -5.80 4.91 -7.05
CA ALA A 8 -6.95 5.39 -7.80
C ALA A 8 -6.57 5.87 -9.22
N SER A 9 -5.42 6.54 -9.36
CA SER A 9 -4.92 7.02 -10.64
C SER A 9 -4.59 5.86 -11.58
N ARG A 10 -3.87 4.84 -11.09
CA ARG A 10 -3.52 3.64 -11.85
C ARG A 10 -4.75 2.87 -12.33
N GLN A 11 -5.75 2.69 -11.45
CA GLN A 11 -7.00 2.06 -11.85
C GLN A 11 -7.65 2.77 -13.05
N GLN A 12 -7.65 4.12 -13.05
CA GLN A 12 -8.23 4.90 -14.13
C GLN A 12 -7.38 4.85 -15.41
N GLU A 13 -6.07 4.98 -15.29
CA GLU A 13 -5.11 4.96 -16.41
C GLU A 13 -5.15 3.61 -17.15
N ASN A 14 -5.12 2.52 -16.40
CA ASN A 14 -5.12 1.16 -16.95
C ASN A 14 -6.54 0.66 -17.26
N ARG A 15 -7.57 1.42 -16.87
CA ARG A 15 -8.98 0.97 -16.96
C ARG A 15 -9.22 -0.36 -16.25
N ALA A 16 -8.49 -0.60 -15.19
CA ALA A 16 -8.63 -1.80 -14.38
C ALA A 16 -9.95 -1.81 -13.61
N ASP A 17 -10.49 -2.99 -13.37
CA ASP A 17 -11.69 -3.16 -12.55
C ASP A 17 -11.43 -2.95 -11.07
N ALA A 18 -10.18 -3.18 -10.64
CA ALA A 18 -9.71 -2.86 -9.30
C ALA A 18 -8.22 -2.52 -9.30
N ALA A 19 -7.76 -1.85 -8.22
CA ALA A 19 -6.35 -1.68 -7.93
C ALA A 19 -6.12 -1.80 -6.42
N PHE A 20 -5.05 -2.51 -6.04
CA PHE A 20 -4.71 -2.82 -4.66
C PHE A 20 -3.36 -2.25 -4.29
N LEU A 21 -3.27 -1.69 -3.09
CA LEU A 21 -1.99 -1.42 -2.49
C LEU A 21 -1.49 -2.71 -1.81
N VAL A 22 -0.28 -3.12 -2.14
CA VAL A 22 0.31 -4.38 -1.68
C VAL A 22 1.71 -4.17 -1.13
N GLU A 23 2.16 -5.07 -0.26
CA GLU A 23 3.53 -5.06 0.25
C GLU A 23 4.12 -6.47 0.25
N GLU A 24 5.45 -6.56 0.23
CA GLU A 24 6.16 -7.82 0.43
C GLU A 24 6.47 -7.99 1.92
N VAL A 25 6.13 -9.16 2.45
CA VAL A 25 6.45 -9.56 3.82
C VAL A 25 7.40 -10.76 3.81
N PRO A 26 8.07 -11.10 4.94
CA PRO A 26 8.73 -12.39 5.07
C PRO A 26 7.76 -13.54 4.74
N TYR A 27 8.21 -14.52 3.95
CA TYR A 27 7.33 -15.58 3.44
C TYR A 27 6.60 -16.34 4.55
N GLU A 28 7.27 -16.55 5.69
CA GLU A 28 6.73 -17.19 6.89
C GLU A 28 5.60 -16.40 7.57
N GLU A 29 5.45 -15.11 7.24
CA GLU A 29 4.38 -14.27 7.78
C GLU A 29 3.19 -14.15 6.81
N ALA A 30 3.37 -14.53 5.56
CA ALA A 30 2.37 -14.32 4.50
C ALA A 30 1.03 -14.98 4.81
N SER A 31 1.02 -16.17 5.42
CA SER A 31 -0.21 -16.90 5.84
C SER A 31 -1.08 -16.16 6.85
N ARG A 32 -0.65 -15.02 7.37
CA ARG A 32 -1.44 -14.19 8.29
C ARG A 32 -2.35 -13.19 7.59
N TYR A 33 -2.17 -13.03 6.27
CA TYR A 33 -2.79 -12.00 5.45
C TYR A 33 -3.53 -12.58 4.26
N GLY A 34 -4.29 -11.75 3.59
CA GLY A 34 -4.71 -12.03 2.23
C GLY A 34 -3.49 -11.93 1.29
N VAL A 35 -3.15 -13.05 0.67
CA VAL A 35 -2.01 -13.19 -0.24
C VAL A 35 -2.49 -13.13 -1.67
N LEU A 36 -1.71 -12.52 -2.54
CA LEU A 36 -1.99 -12.49 -3.98
C LEU A 36 -0.78 -12.93 -4.79
N ASP A 37 -1.05 -13.45 -5.98
CA ASP A 37 -0.02 -13.67 -6.99
C ASP A 37 -0.27 -12.82 -8.24
N THR A 38 0.79 -12.49 -8.95
CA THR A 38 0.74 -11.64 -10.15
C THR A 38 1.41 -12.32 -11.33
N ASN A 39 0.91 -12.05 -12.54
CA ASN A 39 1.60 -12.41 -13.75
C ASN A 39 2.83 -11.51 -14.03
N GLU A 40 3.53 -11.78 -15.13
CA GLU A 40 4.70 -11.01 -15.57
C GLU A 40 4.41 -9.53 -15.88
N TYR A 41 3.14 -9.15 -16.05
CA TYR A 41 2.68 -7.78 -16.29
C TYR A 41 2.28 -7.03 -15.01
N GLY A 42 2.30 -7.71 -13.85
CA GLY A 42 1.89 -7.16 -12.56
C GLY A 42 0.37 -7.18 -12.33
N GLU A 43 -0.39 -7.88 -13.17
CA GLU A 43 -1.82 -8.09 -12.97
C GLU A 43 -2.04 -9.22 -11.96
N VAL A 44 -2.98 -9.04 -11.06
CA VAL A 44 -3.34 -10.05 -10.05
C VAL A 44 -4.05 -11.22 -10.73
N VAL A 45 -3.54 -12.42 -10.51
CA VAL A 45 -4.08 -13.67 -11.08
C VAL A 45 -4.69 -14.59 -10.04
N GLU A 46 -4.35 -14.41 -8.78
CA GLU A 46 -4.86 -15.21 -7.68
C GLU A 46 -4.91 -14.37 -6.39
N VAL A 47 -5.92 -14.58 -5.57
CA VAL A 47 -6.04 -13.99 -4.22
C VAL A 47 -6.58 -15.05 -3.27
N VAL A 48 -5.90 -15.27 -2.15
CA VAL A 48 -6.28 -16.27 -1.14
C VAL A 48 -6.19 -15.66 0.25
N GLU A 49 -7.23 -15.82 1.07
CA GLU A 49 -7.24 -15.34 2.44
C GLU A 49 -6.55 -16.32 3.37
N LYS A 50 -5.48 -15.87 4.04
CA LYS A 50 -4.73 -16.60 5.05
C LYS A 50 -4.44 -18.06 4.67
N PRO A 51 -3.80 -18.28 3.51
CA PRO A 51 -3.53 -19.64 3.03
C PRO A 51 -2.52 -20.36 3.93
N ASP A 52 -2.69 -21.68 4.11
CA ASP A 52 -1.68 -22.51 4.77
C ASP A 52 -0.39 -22.60 3.97
N ASP A 53 -0.49 -22.57 2.63
CA ASP A 53 0.62 -22.57 1.69
C ASP A 53 0.50 -21.34 0.77
N PRO A 54 1.13 -20.22 1.10
CA PRO A 54 0.98 -18.98 0.36
C PRO A 54 1.55 -19.08 -1.07
N PRO A 55 0.81 -18.63 -2.11
CA PRO A 55 1.31 -18.66 -3.48
C PRO A 55 2.48 -17.68 -3.70
N SER A 56 2.59 -16.66 -2.86
CA SER A 56 3.66 -15.67 -2.88
C SER A 56 3.88 -15.05 -1.49
N ASN A 57 4.78 -14.09 -1.38
CA ASN A 57 4.93 -13.24 -0.20
C ASN A 57 4.34 -11.83 -0.39
N LEU A 58 3.54 -11.64 -1.42
CA LEU A 58 2.88 -10.37 -1.70
C LEU A 58 1.52 -10.34 -1.01
N VAL A 59 1.33 -9.38 -0.09
CA VAL A 59 0.13 -9.32 0.75
C VAL A 59 -0.66 -8.05 0.52
N MET A 60 -1.97 -8.15 0.70
CA MET A 60 -2.88 -7.02 0.63
C MET A 60 -2.76 -6.14 1.88
N THR A 61 -2.70 -4.81 1.68
CA THR A 61 -2.53 -3.84 2.77
C THR A 61 -3.84 -3.37 3.39
N GLY A 62 -4.99 -3.77 2.82
CA GLY A 62 -6.30 -3.28 3.23
C GLY A 62 -6.74 -2.01 2.51
N PHE A 63 -5.96 -1.50 1.55
CA PHE A 63 -6.36 -0.37 0.71
C PHE A 63 -6.64 -0.82 -0.72
N TYR A 64 -7.88 -0.60 -1.16
CA TYR A 64 -8.39 -1.05 -2.44
C TYR A 64 -9.22 0.03 -3.13
N THR A 65 -9.21 0.01 -4.45
CA THR A 65 -10.20 0.71 -5.27
C THR A 65 -10.89 -0.30 -6.20
N PHE A 66 -12.19 -0.14 -6.41
CA PHE A 66 -12.98 -1.05 -7.23
C PHE A 66 -13.92 -0.27 -8.15
N THR A 67 -14.24 -0.85 -9.29
CA THR A 67 -15.45 -0.50 -10.03
C THR A 67 -16.70 -1.07 -9.31
N PRO A 68 -17.92 -0.61 -9.63
CA PRO A 68 -19.14 -1.18 -9.05
C PRO A 68 -19.34 -2.69 -9.25
N ALA A 69 -18.56 -3.33 -10.11
CA ALA A 69 -18.59 -4.78 -10.34
C ALA A 69 -18.35 -5.59 -9.05
N ILE A 70 -17.57 -5.05 -8.10
CA ILE A 70 -17.31 -5.72 -6.82
C ILE A 70 -18.59 -6.01 -6.04
N PHE A 71 -19.60 -5.14 -6.09
CA PHE A 71 -20.84 -5.37 -5.37
C PHE A 71 -21.61 -6.57 -5.89
N HIS A 72 -21.53 -6.87 -7.20
CA HIS A 72 -22.11 -8.08 -7.76
C HIS A 72 -21.36 -9.33 -7.30
N ALA A 73 -20.04 -9.28 -7.27
CA ALA A 73 -19.21 -10.38 -6.76
C ALA A 73 -19.51 -10.66 -5.28
N CYS A 74 -19.56 -9.62 -4.43
CA CYS A 74 -19.89 -9.76 -3.02
C CYS A 74 -21.25 -10.43 -2.75
N HIS A 75 -22.24 -10.25 -3.65
CA HIS A 75 -23.53 -10.92 -3.51
C HIS A 75 -23.49 -12.42 -3.83
N LEU A 76 -22.44 -12.88 -4.50
CA LEU A 76 -22.27 -14.29 -4.90
C LEU A 76 -21.37 -15.07 -3.92
N VAL A 77 -20.59 -14.38 -3.10
CA VAL A 77 -19.72 -15.01 -2.10
C VAL A 77 -20.52 -15.86 -1.13
N GLN A 78 -20.01 -17.03 -0.83
CA GLN A 78 -20.53 -17.92 0.20
C GLN A 78 -19.63 -17.84 1.45
N PRO A 79 -20.14 -18.17 2.64
CA PRO A 79 -19.29 -18.25 3.81
C PRO A 79 -18.14 -19.26 3.61
N SER A 80 -16.93 -18.86 3.99
CA SER A 80 -15.75 -19.70 3.99
C SER A 80 -15.89 -20.84 5.02
N ASP A 81 -14.92 -21.77 5.05
CA ASP A 81 -14.86 -22.83 6.06
C ASP A 81 -14.77 -22.26 7.49
N ARG A 82 -14.36 -20.99 7.62
CA ARG A 82 -14.35 -20.25 8.90
C ARG A 82 -15.73 -19.65 9.24
N GLY A 83 -16.69 -19.73 8.34
CA GLY A 83 -18.05 -19.16 8.48
C GLY A 83 -18.10 -17.66 8.26
N GLU A 84 -17.08 -17.07 7.62
CA GLU A 84 -16.96 -15.65 7.33
C GLU A 84 -17.15 -15.38 5.83
N TYR A 85 -17.69 -14.19 5.49
CA TYR A 85 -17.71 -13.71 4.11
C TYR A 85 -16.40 -12.98 3.84
N GLU A 86 -15.59 -13.54 2.96
CA GLU A 86 -14.25 -13.04 2.69
C GLU A 86 -14.24 -12.11 1.47
N LEU A 87 -13.63 -10.95 1.60
CA LEU A 87 -13.42 -10.07 0.45
C LEU A 87 -12.52 -10.69 -0.63
N PRO A 88 -11.46 -11.44 -0.29
CA PRO A 88 -10.67 -12.20 -1.27
C PRO A 88 -11.50 -13.10 -2.19
N ASP A 89 -12.55 -13.75 -1.68
CA ASP A 89 -13.41 -14.60 -2.51
C ASP A 89 -14.20 -13.78 -3.55
N ALA A 90 -14.63 -12.58 -3.19
CA ALA A 90 -15.27 -11.68 -4.14
C ALA A 90 -14.28 -11.18 -5.21
N ILE A 91 -13.05 -10.95 -4.82
CA ILE A 91 -11.96 -10.56 -5.73
C ILE A 91 -11.64 -11.70 -6.69
N ASP A 92 -11.56 -12.94 -6.19
CA ASP A 92 -11.32 -14.11 -7.01
C ASP A 92 -12.43 -14.31 -8.06
N LEU A 93 -13.69 -14.07 -7.71
CA LEU A 93 -14.81 -14.06 -8.66
C LEU A 93 -14.63 -13.01 -9.76
N LEU A 94 -14.08 -11.83 -9.46
CA LEU A 94 -13.74 -10.82 -10.47
C LEU A 94 -12.66 -11.35 -11.41
N ILE A 95 -11.59 -11.93 -10.88
CA ILE A 95 -10.48 -12.51 -11.67
C ILE A 95 -11.03 -13.62 -12.60
N GLN A 96 -11.80 -14.55 -12.05
CA GLN A 96 -12.41 -15.65 -12.82
C GLN A 96 -13.36 -15.15 -13.92
N SER A 97 -13.99 -13.99 -13.73
CA SER A 97 -14.83 -13.35 -14.74
C SER A 97 -14.05 -12.57 -15.81
N GLY A 98 -12.72 -12.62 -15.77
CA GLY A 98 -11.83 -11.93 -16.72
C GLY A 98 -11.68 -10.44 -16.46
N ARG A 99 -11.91 -10.00 -15.22
CA ARG A 99 -11.67 -8.61 -14.80
C ARG A 99 -10.20 -8.39 -14.48
N THR A 100 -9.72 -7.18 -14.80
CA THR A 100 -8.32 -6.80 -14.58
C THR A 100 -8.16 -6.14 -13.22
N ILE A 101 -7.17 -6.58 -12.46
CA ILE A 101 -6.82 -6.07 -11.14
C ILE A 101 -5.34 -5.74 -11.11
N ASP A 102 -5.01 -4.50 -10.81
CA ASP A 102 -3.64 -4.03 -10.71
C ASP A 102 -3.12 -4.14 -9.27
N ALA A 103 -1.90 -4.63 -9.10
CA ALA A 103 -1.16 -4.59 -7.85
C ALA A 103 -0.16 -3.44 -7.85
N ILE A 104 -0.25 -2.55 -6.87
CA ILE A 104 0.63 -1.39 -6.70
C ILE A 104 1.42 -1.59 -5.42
N ARG A 105 2.75 -1.70 -5.54
CA ARG A 105 3.63 -1.91 -4.39
C ARG A 105 3.65 -0.66 -3.51
N LEU A 106 3.53 -0.87 -2.21
CA LEU A 106 3.66 0.19 -1.21
C LEU A 106 5.08 0.76 -1.27
N ASP A 107 5.18 2.08 -1.47
CA ASP A 107 6.41 2.83 -1.32
C ASP A 107 6.41 3.48 0.08
N GLY A 108 7.14 2.89 1.01
CA GLY A 108 7.17 3.35 2.38
C GLY A 108 6.93 2.24 3.39
N TRP A 109 6.26 2.57 4.46
CA TRP A 109 5.98 1.65 5.54
C TRP A 109 4.51 1.69 5.96
N ARG A 110 4.05 0.60 6.53
CA ARG A 110 2.74 0.42 7.13
C ARG A 110 2.87 -0.32 8.46
N ILE A 111 2.03 0.01 9.40
CA ILE A 111 1.84 -0.79 10.60
C ILE A 111 0.34 -1.10 10.68
N ASP A 112 0.02 -2.38 10.75
CA ASP A 112 -1.33 -2.86 11.03
C ASP A 112 -1.54 -2.81 12.55
N VAL A 113 -2.49 -1.98 13.00
CA VAL A 113 -2.77 -1.78 14.42
C VAL A 113 -3.93 -2.67 14.82
N GLY A 114 -3.65 -3.97 14.98
CA GLY A 114 -4.61 -4.97 15.43
C GLY A 114 -4.61 -5.18 16.94
N TYR A 115 -3.50 -4.88 17.61
CA TYR A 115 -3.29 -5.09 19.04
C TYR A 115 -2.73 -3.83 19.72
N PRO A 116 -2.87 -3.69 21.06
CA PRO A 116 -2.35 -2.54 21.78
C PRO A 116 -0.85 -2.28 21.58
N GLU A 117 -0.03 -3.34 21.51
CA GLU A 117 1.41 -3.25 21.27
C GLU A 117 1.78 -2.71 19.89
N ASP A 118 0.93 -2.89 18.88
CA ASP A 118 1.14 -2.34 17.55
C ASP A 118 0.99 -0.81 17.56
N ARG A 119 0.15 -0.29 18.42
CA ARG A 119 -0.02 1.14 18.62
C ARG A 119 1.26 1.78 19.15
N ASP A 120 1.89 1.19 20.15
CA ASP A 120 3.12 1.71 20.74
C ASP A 120 4.24 1.76 19.67
N ARG A 121 4.35 0.71 18.85
CA ARG A 121 5.27 0.66 17.69
C ARG A 121 4.97 1.73 16.65
N ALA A 122 3.69 2.00 16.40
CA ALA A 122 3.29 3.05 15.45
C ALA A 122 3.63 4.45 15.99
N GLU A 123 3.42 4.70 17.28
CA GLU A 123 3.78 5.96 17.95
C GLU A 123 5.30 6.19 17.91
N GLU A 124 6.12 5.21 18.28
CA GLU A 124 7.58 5.27 18.17
C GLU A 124 8.04 5.62 16.75
N ARG A 125 7.45 4.97 15.74
CA ARG A 125 7.80 5.22 14.34
C ARG A 125 7.42 6.62 13.87
N LEU A 126 6.30 7.15 14.32
CA LEU A 126 5.87 8.52 14.01
C LEU A 126 6.78 9.56 14.67
N ASP A 127 7.22 9.32 15.90
CA ASP A 127 8.14 10.20 16.63
C ASP A 127 9.51 10.27 15.93
N GLU A 128 10.05 9.15 15.46
CA GLU A 128 11.28 9.11 14.68
C GLU A 128 11.20 9.97 13.41
N LEU A 129 10.09 9.88 12.67
CA LEU A 129 9.87 10.67 11.47
C LEU A 129 9.73 12.17 11.75
N THR A 130 9.07 12.51 12.84
CA THR A 130 8.86 13.91 13.24
C THR A 130 10.18 14.54 13.67
N THR A 131 11.01 13.80 14.40
CA THR A 131 12.31 14.27 14.90
C THR A 131 13.33 14.36 13.75
N GLY A 132 13.31 13.43 12.79
CA GLY A 132 14.19 13.47 11.61
C GLY A 132 13.91 14.65 10.68
N THR A 133 12.66 15.08 10.56
CA THR A 133 12.29 16.22 9.71
C THR A 133 12.73 17.57 10.28
N GLN A 134 12.88 17.70 11.59
CA GLN A 134 13.35 18.95 12.24
C GLN A 134 14.86 19.17 12.09
N SER A 135 15.64 18.11 11.93
CA SER A 135 17.08 18.22 11.72
C SER A 135 17.46 18.69 10.29
N ASP A 136 16.62 18.40 9.30
CA ASP A 136 16.88 18.82 7.91
C ASP A 136 16.46 20.28 7.60
N GLU A 137 15.55 20.86 8.39
CA GLU A 137 15.17 22.27 8.24
C GLU A 137 16.17 23.23 8.90
N GLN A 138 16.86 22.82 9.96
CA GLN A 138 17.88 23.65 10.62
C GLN A 138 19.18 23.74 9.85
N SER A 139 19.50 22.78 8.99
CA SER A 139 20.72 22.81 8.18
C SER A 139 20.64 23.72 6.94
N LYS A 140 19.43 24.18 6.59
CA LYS A 140 19.21 25.07 5.43
C LYS A 140 19.17 26.57 5.73
N THR A 141 19.20 26.96 7.00
CA THR A 141 19.11 28.38 7.40
C THR A 141 20.46 29.00 7.75
N ASP A 142 21.56 28.22 7.79
CA ASP A 142 22.90 28.73 8.18
C ASP A 142 23.82 29.11 7.00
N ASP A 143 23.36 28.98 5.74
CA ASP A 143 24.18 29.27 4.56
C ASP A 143 23.75 30.56 3.79
N THR A 144 23.15 31.52 4.50
CA THR A 144 22.75 32.80 3.86
C THR A 144 23.09 34.00 4.75
N SER A 145 24.35 34.11 5.19
CA SER A 145 24.86 35.35 5.76
C SER A 145 26.37 35.41 5.60
N GLU A 146 26.86 35.86 4.43
CA GLU A 146 28.11 36.58 4.24
C GLU A 146 28.31 36.87 2.74
N GLU A 147 27.75 37.96 2.28
CA GLU A 147 28.32 38.73 1.17
C GLU A 147 27.78 40.15 1.31
N THR A 148 28.47 40.97 2.08
CA THR A 148 28.26 42.42 2.08
C THR A 148 29.30 43.05 1.14
N ASP A 149 28.80 43.68 0.10
CA ASP A 149 29.43 44.53 -0.86
C ASP A 149 30.38 45.56 -0.28
N GLU A 150 31.58 45.58 -0.81
CA GLU A 150 32.46 46.74 -0.80
C GLU A 150 32.30 47.49 -2.15
N VAL A 151 31.52 48.55 -2.13
CA VAL A 151 31.44 49.50 -3.24
C VAL A 151 32.61 50.48 -3.13
N ILE A 152 33.57 50.33 -4.01
CA ILE A 152 34.61 51.35 -4.24
C ILE A 152 34.07 52.35 -5.26
N VAL A 153 33.92 53.58 -4.79
CA VAL A 153 33.66 54.77 -5.65
C VAL A 153 35.00 55.44 -5.88
N ASP A 154 35.41 55.54 -7.12
CA ASP A 154 36.53 56.42 -7.47
C ASP A 154 36.23 57.19 -8.78
N GLY A 155 36.39 58.56 -8.69
CA GLY A 155 36.80 59.48 -9.68
C GLY A 155 35.84 60.00 -10.72
#